data_8ce12c32c0a9d430ce4ba04af23aafc7
#
_entry.id   8ce12c32c0a9d430ce4ba04af23aafc7
#
_cell.length_a   1.000
_cell.length_b   1.000
_cell.length_c   1.000
_cell.angle_alpha   90.00
_cell.angle_beta   90.00
_cell.angle_gamma   90.00
#
_symmetry.space_group_name_H-M   'P 1'
#
loop_
_entity.id
_entity.type
_entity.pdbx_description
1 polymer ?
#
loop_
_entity_poly.entity_id
_entity_poly.type
_entity_poly.pdbx_seq_one_letter_code
_entity_poly.pdbx_strand_id
1 'polypeptide(L)'
;MNAQQVILDSRLVHVRELRTEVARLKAENLALRTANDELSHHMDLALVAAEDLRSLSEGGRLHVWDGWNLVLGANKEAETPEGLVALARRRLEENPADRIWIVFDGPRENSRNEGRLRVSYTGGSGLHRADRFICSFLRMARFRGDVSRIEVWTNDKDFARDVERLKS
;
A
#
# COMPACT_ATOMS: atom_id res chain seq x y z
N MET A 1 -29.84 -5.52 -54.95
CA MET A 1 -29.74 -5.00 -53.57
C MET A 1 -30.13 -3.55 -53.63
N ASN A 2 -31.10 -3.12 -52.79
CA ASN A 2 -31.63 -1.75 -52.83
C ASN A 2 -30.65 -0.80 -52.08
N ALA A 3 -30.38 0.39 -52.62
CA ALA A 3 -29.49 1.39 -52.04
C ALA A 3 -29.81 1.71 -50.56
N GLN A 4 -31.09 1.70 -50.20
CA GLN A 4 -31.53 1.88 -48.82
C GLN A 4 -31.03 0.76 -47.88
N GLN A 5 -30.99 -0.47 -48.32
CA GLN A 5 -30.50 -1.62 -47.54
C GLN A 5 -29.00 -1.50 -47.25
N VAL A 6 -28.22 -1.08 -48.25
CA VAL A 6 -26.76 -0.87 -48.09
C VAL A 6 -26.45 0.23 -47.02
N ILE A 7 -27.23 1.31 -47.06
CA ILE A 7 -27.10 2.40 -46.08
C ILE A 7 -27.47 1.92 -44.67
N LEU A 8 -28.53 1.12 -44.54
CA LEU A 8 -28.96 0.57 -43.25
C LEU A 8 -27.90 -0.37 -42.63
N ASP A 9 -27.37 -1.27 -43.46
CA ASP A 9 -26.35 -2.22 -43.03
C ASP A 9 -25.07 -1.50 -42.60
N SER A 10 -24.64 -0.48 -43.36
CA SER A 10 -23.49 0.36 -42.99
C SER A 10 -23.69 1.09 -41.63
N ARG A 11 -24.90 1.63 -41.41
CA ARG A 11 -25.22 2.25 -40.13
C ARG A 11 -25.27 1.27 -38.98
N LEU A 12 -25.74 0.05 -39.20
CA LEU A 12 -25.76 -1.00 -38.15
C LEU A 12 -24.34 -1.44 -37.78
N VAL A 13 -23.44 -1.57 -38.77
CA VAL A 13 -22.01 -1.85 -38.53
C VAL A 13 -21.41 -0.74 -37.65
N HIS A 14 -21.58 0.51 -38.07
CA HIS A 14 -21.03 1.65 -37.34
C HIS A 14 -21.59 1.77 -35.89
N VAL A 15 -22.87 1.50 -35.67
CA VAL A 15 -23.45 1.45 -34.31
C VAL A 15 -22.84 0.33 -33.47
N ARG A 16 -22.53 -0.82 -34.06
CA ARG A 16 -21.83 -1.92 -33.33
C ARG A 16 -20.42 -1.51 -32.95
N GLU A 17 -19.67 -0.92 -33.87
CA GLU A 17 -18.31 -0.41 -33.60
C GLU A 17 -18.32 0.63 -32.48
N LEU A 18 -19.22 1.61 -32.51
CA LEU A 18 -19.38 2.62 -31.45
C LEU A 18 -19.74 2.00 -30.10
N ARG A 19 -20.61 1.00 -30.08
CA ARG A 19 -20.96 0.29 -28.82
C ARG A 19 -19.76 -0.44 -28.24
N THR A 20 -18.93 -1.09 -29.08
CA THR A 20 -17.71 -1.77 -28.65
C THR A 20 -16.70 -0.77 -28.07
N GLU A 21 -16.52 0.36 -28.75
CA GLU A 21 -15.62 1.41 -28.31
C GLU A 21 -16.09 2.06 -26.99
N VAL A 22 -17.39 2.31 -26.86
CA VAL A 22 -17.97 2.81 -25.59
C VAL A 22 -17.76 1.80 -24.46
N ALA A 23 -17.91 0.51 -24.70
CA ALA A 23 -17.66 -0.52 -23.70
C ALA A 23 -16.18 -0.55 -23.29
N ARG A 24 -15.26 -0.46 -24.26
CA ARG A 24 -13.81 -0.38 -24.03
C ARG A 24 -13.45 0.83 -23.18
N LEU A 25 -13.93 2.03 -23.56
CA LEU A 25 -13.65 3.27 -22.82
C LEU A 25 -14.24 3.27 -21.41
N LYS A 26 -15.39 2.65 -21.21
CA LYS A 26 -15.97 2.49 -19.86
C LYS A 26 -15.11 1.60 -18.97
N ALA A 27 -14.60 0.48 -19.50
CA ALA A 27 -13.71 -0.42 -18.78
C ALA A 27 -12.37 0.27 -18.43
N GLU A 28 -11.79 1.00 -19.38
CA GLU A 28 -10.57 1.78 -19.17
C GLU A 28 -10.76 2.89 -18.12
N ASN A 29 -11.88 3.62 -18.19
CA ASN A 29 -12.21 4.66 -17.22
C ASN A 29 -12.38 4.10 -15.81
N LEU A 30 -13.02 2.92 -15.68
CA LEU A 30 -13.15 2.24 -14.39
C LEU A 30 -11.79 1.82 -13.84
N ALA A 31 -10.91 1.26 -14.67
CA ALA A 31 -9.55 0.87 -14.29
C ALA A 31 -8.72 2.09 -13.84
N LEU A 32 -8.80 3.20 -14.58
CA LEU A 32 -8.12 4.45 -14.22
C LEU A 32 -8.63 5.04 -12.91
N ARG A 33 -9.94 5.02 -12.66
CA ARG A 33 -10.51 5.47 -11.39
C ARG A 33 -10.01 4.62 -10.23
N THR A 34 -10.04 3.29 -10.35
CA THR A 34 -9.52 2.39 -9.33
C THR A 34 -8.05 2.64 -9.05
N ALA A 35 -7.22 2.82 -10.08
CA ALA A 35 -5.81 3.13 -9.92
C ALA A 35 -5.57 4.49 -9.25
N ASN A 36 -6.40 5.51 -9.59
CA ASN A 36 -6.31 6.83 -8.98
C ASN A 36 -6.70 6.81 -7.49
N ASP A 37 -7.76 6.07 -7.14
CA ASP A 37 -8.20 5.91 -5.75
C ASP A 37 -7.12 5.18 -4.92
N GLU A 38 -6.50 4.14 -5.49
CA GLU A 38 -5.37 3.44 -4.86
C GLU A 38 -4.16 4.37 -4.66
N LEU A 39 -3.84 5.20 -5.65
CA LEU A 39 -2.73 6.14 -5.57
C LEU A 39 -2.99 7.24 -4.54
N SER A 40 -4.19 7.80 -4.50
CA SER A 40 -4.59 8.81 -3.51
C SER A 40 -4.48 8.25 -2.10
N HIS A 41 -4.97 7.03 -1.89
CA HIS A 41 -4.85 6.34 -0.63
C HIS A 41 -3.39 6.13 -0.20
N HIS A 42 -2.53 5.68 -1.13
CA HIS A 42 -1.10 5.53 -0.85
C HIS A 42 -0.43 6.86 -0.49
N MET A 43 -0.86 7.97 -1.11
CA MET A 43 -0.35 9.30 -0.78
C MET A 43 -0.75 9.74 0.63
N ASP A 44 -2.00 9.52 1.04
CA ASP A 44 -2.48 9.89 2.37
C ASP A 44 -1.73 9.13 3.47
N LEU A 45 -1.57 7.83 3.31
CA LEU A 45 -0.80 7.01 4.23
C LEU A 45 0.68 7.39 4.25
N ALA A 46 1.25 7.76 3.10
CA ALA A 46 2.63 8.21 3.00
C ALA A 46 2.85 9.58 3.68
N LEU A 47 1.88 10.50 3.59
CA LEU A 47 1.91 11.77 4.31
C LEU A 47 1.88 11.58 5.83
N VAL A 48 1.04 10.67 6.30
CA VAL A 48 0.94 10.32 7.71
C VAL A 48 2.26 9.74 8.24
N ALA A 49 2.90 8.84 7.47
CA ALA A 49 4.20 8.26 7.85
C ALA A 49 5.35 9.28 7.80
N ALA A 50 5.27 10.25 6.88
CA ALA A 50 6.22 11.37 6.85
C ALA A 50 6.09 12.27 8.10
N GLU A 51 4.91 12.34 8.68
CA GLU A 51 4.67 13.05 9.93
C GLU A 51 5.27 12.29 11.12
N ASP A 52 5.14 10.96 11.14
CA ASP A 52 5.78 10.09 12.11
C ASP A 52 7.31 10.21 12.06
N LEU A 53 7.92 10.25 10.87
CA LEU A 53 9.37 10.47 10.70
C LEU A 53 9.82 11.84 11.25
N ARG A 54 9.06 12.91 10.98
CA ARG A 54 9.39 14.26 11.47
C ARG A 54 9.28 14.37 12.99
N SER A 55 8.40 13.59 13.59
CA SER A 55 8.20 13.59 15.05
C SER A 55 9.13 12.65 15.81
N LEU A 56 10.07 11.96 15.13
CA LEU A 56 11.08 11.16 15.80
C LEU A 56 12.05 12.03 16.60
N SER A 57 12.31 11.62 17.82
CA SER A 57 13.36 12.20 18.66
C SER A 57 14.74 12.03 18.00
N GLU A 58 15.73 12.77 18.49
CA GLU A 58 17.11 12.58 18.04
C GLU A 58 17.56 11.13 18.33
N GLY A 59 18.14 10.47 17.32
CA GLY A 59 18.52 9.06 17.37
C GLY A 59 17.40 8.05 17.23
N GLY A 60 16.12 8.46 17.25
CA GLY A 60 14.97 7.55 17.10
C GLY A 60 14.80 7.04 15.67
N ARG A 61 14.19 5.87 15.54
CA ARG A 61 13.91 5.17 14.28
C ARG A 61 12.42 4.89 14.09
N LEU A 62 12.00 4.83 12.83
CA LEU A 62 10.69 4.32 12.46
C LEU A 62 10.83 2.86 12.01
N HIS A 63 10.28 1.95 12.77
CA HIS A 63 10.19 0.53 12.42
C HIS A 63 8.88 0.29 11.67
N VAL A 64 8.95 -0.11 10.41
CA VAL A 64 7.80 -0.48 9.59
C VAL A 64 7.71 -2.00 9.56
N TRP A 65 6.63 -2.55 10.09
CA TRP A 65 6.42 -3.99 10.22
C TRP A 65 5.41 -4.47 9.19
N ASP A 66 5.82 -5.46 8.39
CA ASP A 66 4.94 -6.20 7.50
C ASP A 66 4.10 -7.19 8.34
N GLY A 67 2.90 -6.76 8.71
CA GLY A 67 2.12 -7.39 9.77
C GLY A 67 1.83 -8.86 9.52
N TRP A 68 1.31 -9.23 8.33
CA TRP A 68 0.97 -10.61 8.06
C TRP A 68 2.20 -11.51 7.92
N ASN A 69 3.29 -11.03 7.37
CA ASN A 69 4.51 -11.81 7.28
C ASN A 69 5.11 -12.11 8.67
N LEU A 70 4.97 -11.19 9.62
CA LEU A 70 5.41 -11.39 10.99
C LEU A 70 4.47 -12.28 11.83
N VAL A 71 3.20 -12.41 11.43
CA VAL A 71 2.21 -13.30 12.08
C VAL A 71 2.15 -14.68 11.43
N LEU A 72 2.20 -14.76 10.09
CA LEU A 72 1.97 -15.99 9.33
C LEU A 72 3.25 -16.60 8.75
N GLY A 73 4.36 -15.87 8.77
CA GLY A 73 5.65 -16.32 8.22
C GLY A 73 6.25 -17.51 8.99
N ALA A 74 7.23 -18.17 8.36
CA ALA A 74 7.92 -19.33 8.94
C ALA A 74 8.61 -19.01 10.29
N ASN A 75 9.09 -17.77 10.44
CA ASN A 75 9.70 -17.26 11.67
C ASN A 75 8.79 -16.18 12.27
N LYS A 76 7.57 -16.56 12.61
CA LYS A 76 6.57 -15.62 13.14
C LYS A 76 7.02 -15.00 14.47
N GLU A 77 6.84 -13.72 14.60
CA GLU A 77 7.12 -12.96 15.82
C GLU A 77 5.93 -12.97 16.79
N ALA A 78 4.73 -13.22 16.28
CA ALA A 78 3.51 -13.35 17.06
C ALA A 78 2.53 -14.31 16.39
N GLU A 79 1.59 -14.86 17.14
CA GLU A 79 0.60 -15.81 16.61
C GLU A 79 -0.66 -15.12 16.07
N THR A 80 -0.89 -13.89 16.48
CA THR A 80 -2.06 -13.09 16.10
C THR A 80 -1.68 -11.64 15.86
N PRO A 81 -2.50 -10.87 15.11
CA PRO A 81 -2.31 -9.41 14.98
C PRO A 81 -2.26 -8.69 16.33
N GLU A 82 -3.10 -9.09 17.28
CA GLU A 82 -3.13 -8.52 18.63
C GLU A 82 -1.84 -8.82 19.41
N GLY A 83 -1.31 -10.03 19.26
CA GLY A 83 -0.01 -10.44 19.81
C GLY A 83 1.13 -9.60 19.24
N LEU A 84 1.10 -9.33 17.93
CA LEU A 84 2.09 -8.46 17.27
C LEU A 84 2.00 -7.02 17.78
N VAL A 85 0.80 -6.50 17.98
CA VAL A 85 0.58 -5.18 18.58
C VAL A 85 1.11 -5.12 20.02
N ALA A 86 0.89 -6.18 20.82
CA ALA A 86 1.42 -6.26 22.18
C ALA A 86 2.96 -6.30 22.20
N LEU A 87 3.56 -7.02 21.26
CA LEU A 87 5.02 -7.04 21.08
C LEU A 87 5.57 -5.65 20.72
N ALA A 88 4.90 -4.95 19.80
CA ALA A 88 5.28 -3.59 19.40
C ALA A 88 5.24 -2.61 20.57
N ARG A 89 4.22 -2.68 21.41
CA ARG A 89 4.12 -1.84 22.62
C ARG A 89 5.30 -2.09 23.57
N ARG A 90 5.64 -3.34 23.86
CA ARG A 90 6.81 -3.70 24.67
C ARG A 90 8.10 -3.11 24.12
N ARG A 91 8.33 -3.25 22.80
CA ARG A 91 9.51 -2.66 22.16
C ARG A 91 9.60 -1.15 22.30
N LEU A 92 8.46 -0.47 22.22
CA LEU A 92 8.39 0.97 22.40
C LEU A 92 8.62 1.41 23.85
N GLU A 93 8.34 0.55 24.83
CA GLU A 93 8.70 0.80 26.25
C GLU A 93 10.22 0.70 26.43
N GLU A 94 10.87 -0.29 25.80
CA GLU A 94 12.31 -0.48 25.83
C GLU A 94 13.09 0.60 25.06
N ASN A 95 12.47 1.14 23.98
CA ASN A 95 13.08 2.13 23.08
C ASN A 95 12.18 3.37 22.94
N PRO A 96 12.19 4.28 23.91
CA PRO A 96 11.24 5.39 23.95
C PRO A 96 11.42 6.45 22.84
N ALA A 97 12.57 6.46 22.14
CA ALA A 97 12.82 7.35 21.02
C ALA A 97 12.20 6.84 19.70
N ASP A 98 11.88 5.54 19.61
CA ASP A 98 11.43 4.90 18.39
C ASP A 98 9.92 5.02 18.20
N ARG A 99 9.50 4.76 16.97
CA ARG A 99 8.11 4.59 16.54
C ARG A 99 7.97 3.28 15.80
N ILE A 100 6.80 2.65 15.91
CA ILE A 100 6.47 1.43 15.17
C ILE A 100 5.20 1.68 14.36
N TRP A 101 5.26 1.26 13.10
CA TRP A 101 4.11 1.25 12.21
C TRP A 101 3.90 -0.15 11.66
N ILE A 102 2.80 -0.81 12.04
CA ILE A 102 2.44 -2.14 11.56
C ILE A 102 1.48 -1.95 10.38
N VAL A 103 1.81 -2.55 9.24
CA VAL A 103 1.01 -2.52 8.02
C VAL A 103 0.47 -3.91 7.73
N PHE A 104 -0.84 -4.04 7.65
CA PHE A 104 -1.52 -5.28 7.27
C PHE A 104 -2.23 -5.13 5.93
N ASP A 105 -2.25 -6.18 5.13
CA ASP A 105 -3.24 -6.33 4.08
C ASP A 105 -4.61 -6.59 4.71
N GLY A 106 -5.65 -5.95 4.17
CA GLY A 106 -7.01 -6.16 4.66
C GLY A 106 -8.06 -5.65 3.67
N PRO A 107 -9.29 -6.21 3.70
CA PRO A 107 -10.34 -5.85 2.74
C PRO A 107 -10.89 -4.43 2.94
N ARG A 108 -10.74 -3.88 4.13
CA ARG A 108 -11.17 -2.53 4.48
C ARG A 108 -9.99 -1.73 4.99
N GLU A 109 -9.90 -0.51 4.49
CA GLU A 109 -8.97 0.45 5.02
C GLU A 109 -9.33 0.81 6.46
N ASN A 110 -8.32 0.79 7.31
CA ASN A 110 -8.42 1.27 8.68
C ASN A 110 -7.03 1.68 9.16
N SER A 111 -6.94 2.75 9.92
CA SER A 111 -5.71 3.16 10.58
C SER A 111 -6.00 3.60 12.00
N ARG A 112 -5.26 3.05 12.96
CA ARG A 112 -5.31 3.37 14.36
C ARG A 112 -3.97 3.91 14.81
N ASN A 113 -3.97 5.08 15.42
CA ASN A 113 -2.79 5.73 15.98
C ASN A 113 -2.86 5.75 17.50
N GLU A 114 -1.86 5.19 18.14
CA GLU A 114 -1.68 5.14 19.60
C GLU A 114 -0.37 5.83 20.00
N GLY A 115 -0.23 7.09 19.64
CA GLY A 115 0.98 7.86 19.92
C GLY A 115 2.18 7.41 19.08
N ARG A 116 3.07 6.58 19.64
CA ARG A 116 4.26 6.06 18.94
C ARG A 116 4.00 4.75 18.17
N LEU A 117 2.84 4.14 18.33
CA LEU A 117 2.41 2.94 17.61
C LEU A 117 1.30 3.29 16.64
N ARG A 118 1.48 2.92 15.37
CA ARG A 118 0.47 2.99 14.33
C ARG A 118 0.18 1.59 13.79
N VAL A 119 -1.08 1.28 13.58
CA VAL A 119 -1.53 0.05 12.92
C VAL A 119 -2.42 0.45 11.76
N SER A 120 -2.06 0.04 10.55
CA SER A 120 -2.79 0.35 9.33
C SER A 120 -3.14 -0.91 8.56
N TYR A 121 -4.36 -0.94 8.00
CA TYR A 121 -4.82 -1.93 7.04
C TYR A 121 -4.96 -1.24 5.69
N THR A 122 -4.35 -1.82 4.64
CA THR A 122 -4.24 -1.17 3.32
C THR A 122 -5.54 -1.09 2.53
N GLY A 123 -6.58 -1.80 2.95
CA GLY A 123 -7.84 -1.89 2.19
C GLY A 123 -7.71 -2.66 0.86
N GLY A 124 -8.85 -2.91 0.19
CA GLY A 124 -8.90 -3.52 -1.14
C GLY A 124 -8.65 -5.02 -1.20
N SER A 125 -8.62 -5.59 -2.42
CA SER A 125 -8.64 -7.04 -2.69
C SER A 125 -7.38 -7.58 -3.39
N GLY A 126 -6.31 -6.81 -3.52
CA GLY A 126 -5.07 -7.25 -4.20
C GLY A 126 -4.11 -7.95 -3.24
N LEU A 127 -3.31 -8.91 -3.77
CA LEU A 127 -2.19 -9.52 -3.06
C LEU A 127 -1.02 -8.51 -2.94
N HIS A 128 -0.19 -8.65 -1.90
CA HIS A 128 1.02 -7.85 -1.68
C HIS A 128 0.77 -6.33 -1.64
N ARG A 129 -0.36 -5.91 -1.10
CA ARG A 129 -0.67 -4.47 -0.99
C ARG A 129 0.19 -3.80 0.07
N ALA A 130 0.42 -4.48 1.21
CA ALA A 130 1.33 -3.99 2.25
C ALA A 130 2.73 -3.79 1.69
N ASP A 131 3.27 -4.75 0.94
CA ASP A 131 4.60 -4.65 0.31
C ASP A 131 4.68 -3.43 -0.63
N ARG A 132 3.70 -3.30 -1.54
CA ARG A 132 3.64 -2.16 -2.48
C ARG A 132 3.52 -0.83 -1.75
N PHE A 133 2.74 -0.80 -0.69
CA PHE A 133 2.56 0.38 0.12
C PHE A 133 3.87 0.76 0.85
N ILE A 134 4.52 -0.20 1.52
CA ILE A 134 5.81 0.02 2.20
C ILE A 134 6.87 0.47 1.20
N CYS A 135 6.95 -0.15 0.00
CA CYS A 135 7.86 0.28 -1.07
C CYS A 135 7.59 1.73 -1.52
N SER A 136 6.33 2.12 -1.66
CA SER A 136 5.96 3.50 -2.04
C SER A 136 6.36 4.51 -0.98
N PHE A 137 6.14 4.17 0.29
CA PHE A 137 6.59 4.95 1.42
C PHE A 137 8.12 5.11 1.46
N LEU A 138 8.87 4.02 1.26
CA LEU A 138 10.34 4.07 1.24
C LEU A 138 10.89 4.95 0.09
N ARG A 139 10.30 4.86 -1.10
CA ARG A 139 10.69 5.73 -2.24
C ARG A 139 10.50 7.21 -1.90
N MET A 140 9.37 7.55 -1.27
CA MET A 140 9.12 8.92 -0.84
C MET A 140 10.09 9.36 0.26
N ALA A 141 10.35 8.52 1.26
CA ALA A 141 11.29 8.82 2.33
C ALA A 141 12.72 8.98 1.80
N ARG A 142 13.13 8.16 0.82
CA ARG A 142 14.42 8.29 0.13
C ARG A 142 14.53 9.64 -0.60
N PHE A 143 13.50 10.03 -1.34
CA PHE A 143 13.48 11.30 -2.02
C PHE A 143 13.64 12.49 -1.06
N ARG A 144 13.18 12.36 0.18
CA ARG A 144 13.31 13.37 1.24
C ARG A 144 14.60 13.28 2.03
N GLY A 145 15.41 12.23 1.85
CA GLY A 145 16.63 11.98 2.62
C GLY A 145 16.42 11.32 3.99
N ASP A 146 15.21 10.85 4.29
CA ASP A 146 14.83 10.30 5.60
C ASP A 146 14.97 8.78 5.71
N VAL A 147 15.31 8.08 4.61
CA VAL A 147 15.28 6.61 4.53
C VAL A 147 16.23 5.90 5.50
N SER A 148 17.33 6.55 5.90
CA SER A 148 18.30 5.99 6.85
C SER A 148 17.74 5.78 8.27
N ARG A 149 16.65 6.46 8.60
CA ARG A 149 15.96 6.37 9.89
C ARG A 149 14.83 5.33 9.89
N ILE A 150 14.64 4.61 8.77
CA ILE A 150 13.58 3.62 8.62
C ILE A 150 14.18 2.21 8.68
N GLU A 151 13.59 1.34 9.48
CA GLU A 151 13.85 -0.10 9.49
C GLU A 151 12.59 -0.84 9.08
N VAL A 152 12.69 -1.76 8.12
CA VAL A 152 11.56 -2.60 7.70
C VAL A 152 11.77 -4.01 8.25
N TRP A 153 10.72 -4.55 8.85
CA TRP A 153 10.67 -5.88 9.44
C TRP A 153 9.70 -6.75 8.66
N THR A 154 10.23 -7.77 8.03
CA THR A 154 9.48 -8.78 7.26
C THR A 154 10.22 -10.11 7.30
N ASN A 155 9.47 -11.22 7.19
CA ASN A 155 10.02 -12.57 7.01
C ASN A 155 10.07 -12.97 5.52
N ASP A 156 9.57 -12.13 4.61
CA ASP A 156 9.68 -12.34 3.17
C ASP A 156 11.06 -11.90 2.67
N LYS A 157 11.85 -12.90 2.22
CA LYS A 157 13.22 -12.67 1.74
C LYS A 157 13.28 -11.88 0.43
N ASP A 158 12.29 -12.01 -0.43
CA ASP A 158 12.25 -11.31 -1.71
C ASP A 158 11.86 -9.85 -1.48
N PHE A 159 10.86 -9.62 -0.64
CA PHE A 159 10.49 -8.28 -0.22
C PHE A 159 11.63 -7.59 0.56
N ALA A 160 12.32 -8.29 1.45
CA ALA A 160 13.49 -7.73 2.17
C ALA A 160 14.59 -7.26 1.21
N ARG A 161 14.87 -7.99 0.11
CA ARG A 161 15.84 -7.56 -0.92
C ARG A 161 15.38 -6.29 -1.65
N ASP A 162 14.07 -6.18 -1.95
CA ASP A 162 13.53 -4.97 -2.58
C ASP A 162 13.61 -3.76 -1.65
N VAL A 163 13.37 -3.95 -0.35
CA VAL A 163 13.58 -2.92 0.68
C VAL A 163 15.03 -2.43 0.69
N GLU A 164 16.02 -3.33 0.72
CA GLU A 164 17.43 -2.94 0.73
C GLU A 164 17.85 -2.18 -0.53
N ARG A 165 17.34 -2.56 -1.72
CA ARG A 165 17.56 -1.81 -2.97
C ARG A 165 16.95 -0.40 -2.92
N LEU A 166 15.84 -0.22 -2.24
CA LEU A 166 15.21 1.08 -2.10
C LEU A 166 15.92 1.98 -1.09
N LYS A 167 16.65 1.40 -0.13
CA LYS A 167 17.41 2.13 0.88
C LYS A 167 18.83 2.50 0.42
N SER A 168 19.42 1.73 -0.49
CA SER A 168 20.70 2.02 -1.12
C SER A 168 20.58 3.11 -2.20
#